data_2ed89ad1c6fb843d39ccb62e103c387c
#
_entry.id   2ed89ad1c6fb843d39ccb62e103c387c
#
_cell.length_a   1.000
_cell.length_b   1.000
_cell.length_c   1.000
_cell.angle_alpha   90.00
_cell.angle_beta   90.00
_cell.angle_gamma   90.00
#
_symmetry.space_group_name_H-M   'P 1'
#
loop_
_entity.id
_entity.type
_entity.pdbx_description
1 polymer ?
#
loop_
_entity_poly.entity_id
_entity_poly.type
_entity_poly.pdbx_seq_one_letter_code
_entity_poly.pdbx_strand_id
1 'polypeptide(L)'
;MRLSWKRDGASFQIRMKLLLLHGFLNRRGMKRLLLWIWIAFQSVSLMAQKQSLKWAEKAKKAVFTIEAVDKSGNRTKGTGFFISETGEAVSDYSLFIGAEKATVTDAEGKRLRVTHILGADEMYDVVRFMVAVPKKTAYLTVASGLPAVGSEVYLLPAGLSKGALLPHAALSEVSKVKDRYGYYKVEMPLSREQVSAPLLTENGEVFAMAQADASGKGKTYGISVPYIQDIRIGQMDILNKAYSSIGIRKAWSDKVEDAQVALILYSSQQDAPTYLETLNEFIAKFPNEPDGYLSRASHYIYQRKQLTDVGTEAELLERARADMETSLKYFGDNRGEGYYNQAKLIYGVAAGDTTLKLPEWSMERAAELIGKALAETDMPLFRQLEGDIAFFQEDYRKAAAAYALVNQSPMASATSFYMAAKAEEQIEGANLGKVIALMDSACARAMTTNPSDAGAYLLEAVDLKMRMGQYEAAAKDYDRYYELAGGSVNTSFYYYREQAKFRAGDMDGALADIQSALAKEPENALYYAEEGSIYLRKQELEKAQASLEKSISLQPDFAAGYRLLGLCLVRQHKKEEGCRAFQKAKELGDPVIDKLMKEHCF
;
A
#
# COMPACT_ATOMS: atom_id res chain seq x y z
N MET A 1 15.28 55.12 -32.37
CA MET A 1 16.16 56.28 -32.68
C MET A 1 15.57 57.60 -32.19
N ARG A 2 14.93 57.68 -31.01
CA ARG A 2 14.32 58.92 -30.48
C ARG A 2 14.58 59.17 -28.96
N LEU A 3 15.56 58.50 -28.38
CA LEU A 3 15.89 58.66 -26.95
C LEU A 3 17.35 59.12 -26.67
N SER A 4 18.20 59.26 -27.70
CA SER A 4 19.58 59.72 -27.52
C SER A 4 19.77 61.24 -27.47
N TRP A 5 18.84 62.03 -27.97
CA TRP A 5 18.97 63.47 -28.08
C TRP A 5 18.67 64.27 -26.80
N LYS A 6 17.92 63.72 -25.84
CA LYS A 6 17.65 64.46 -24.58
C LYS A 6 18.76 64.37 -23.53
N ARG A 7 19.65 63.38 -23.61
CA ARG A 7 20.80 63.28 -22.70
C ARG A 7 21.96 64.22 -23.06
N ASP A 8 22.20 64.40 -24.34
CA ASP A 8 23.33 65.23 -24.78
C ASP A 8 23.08 66.74 -24.61
N GLY A 9 21.81 67.18 -24.73
CA GLY A 9 21.45 68.58 -24.49
C GLY A 9 21.60 69.03 -23.04
N ALA A 10 21.28 68.16 -22.06
CA ALA A 10 21.47 68.46 -20.64
C ALA A 10 22.95 68.47 -20.23
N SER A 11 23.74 67.55 -20.78
CA SER A 11 25.18 67.48 -20.56
C SER A 11 25.93 68.71 -21.14
N PHE A 12 25.49 69.22 -22.30
CA PHE A 12 26.09 70.42 -22.93
C PHE A 12 25.75 71.70 -22.17
N GLN A 13 24.49 71.86 -21.68
CA GLN A 13 24.12 73.04 -20.87
C GLN A 13 24.81 73.02 -19.49
N ILE A 14 25.05 71.87 -18.87
CA ILE A 14 25.81 71.77 -17.63
C ILE A 14 27.29 72.11 -17.86
N ARG A 15 27.92 71.67 -18.95
CA ARG A 15 29.29 72.02 -19.31
C ARG A 15 29.45 73.51 -19.63
N MET A 16 28.51 74.15 -20.33
CA MET A 16 28.56 75.56 -20.68
C MET A 16 28.32 76.45 -19.44
N LYS A 17 27.45 76.06 -18.46
CA LYS A 17 27.28 76.74 -17.19
C LYS A 17 28.49 76.58 -16.27
N LEU A 18 29.18 75.45 -16.29
CA LEU A 18 30.41 75.23 -15.54
C LEU A 18 31.60 76.04 -16.13
N LEU A 19 31.66 76.24 -17.44
CA LEU A 19 32.68 77.09 -18.12
C LEU A 19 32.48 78.56 -17.84
N LEU A 20 31.22 79.03 -17.74
CA LEU A 20 30.91 80.45 -17.39
C LEU A 20 31.17 80.74 -15.89
N LEU A 21 31.11 79.78 -15.02
CA LEU A 21 31.47 79.89 -13.59
C LEU A 21 32.98 79.85 -13.36
N HIS A 22 33.81 79.40 -14.31
CA HIS A 22 35.26 79.34 -14.17
C HIS A 22 35.94 80.69 -14.20
N GLY A 23 35.24 81.73 -14.73
CA GLY A 23 35.78 83.10 -14.82
C GLY A 23 35.59 83.93 -13.54
N PHE A 24 34.79 83.51 -12.58
CA PHE A 24 34.43 84.35 -11.43
C PHE A 24 34.70 83.75 -10.02
N LEU A 25 35.17 82.55 -9.93
CA LEU A 25 35.40 81.93 -8.59
C LEU A 25 36.88 81.63 -8.33
N ASN A 26 37.41 82.31 -7.34
CA ASN A 26 38.73 82.07 -6.76
C ASN A 26 38.88 80.62 -6.30
N ARG A 27 40.08 80.00 -6.42
CA ARG A 27 40.37 78.55 -6.10
C ARG A 27 39.77 78.05 -4.78
N ARG A 28 39.48 78.89 -3.83
CA ARG A 28 38.83 78.57 -2.55
C ARG A 28 37.32 78.37 -2.69
N GLY A 29 36.63 79.08 -3.60
CA GLY A 29 35.22 78.92 -3.89
C GLY A 29 34.87 77.63 -4.62
N MET A 30 35.72 77.23 -5.59
CA MET A 30 35.52 75.98 -6.34
C MET A 30 35.70 74.71 -5.49
N LYS A 31 36.65 74.73 -4.55
CA LYS A 31 36.78 73.60 -3.59
C LYS A 31 35.58 73.49 -2.68
N ARG A 32 34.98 74.60 -2.24
CA ARG A 32 33.77 74.61 -1.43
C ARG A 32 32.55 74.11 -2.26
N LEU A 33 32.42 74.50 -3.50
CA LEU A 33 31.31 74.03 -4.37
C LEU A 33 31.39 72.52 -4.66
N LEU A 34 32.58 72.02 -4.95
CA LEU A 34 32.82 70.58 -5.12
C LEU A 34 32.58 69.78 -3.84
N LEU A 35 32.96 70.36 -2.68
CA LEU A 35 32.65 69.74 -1.38
C LEU A 35 31.12 69.67 -1.11
N TRP A 36 30.38 70.73 -1.46
CA TRP A 36 28.91 70.74 -1.31
C TRP A 36 28.22 69.79 -2.32
N ILE A 37 28.72 69.65 -3.55
CA ILE A 37 28.21 68.66 -4.53
C ILE A 37 28.52 67.25 -4.04
N TRP A 38 29.70 66.99 -3.49
CA TRP A 38 30.07 65.69 -2.96
C TRP A 38 29.24 65.34 -1.71
N ILE A 39 28.97 66.29 -0.80
CA ILE A 39 28.10 66.15 0.37
C ILE A 39 26.64 65.94 -0.09
N ALA A 40 26.17 66.65 -1.11
CA ALA A 40 24.82 66.43 -1.68
C ALA A 40 24.70 65.07 -2.33
N PHE A 41 25.72 64.56 -3.03
CA PHE A 41 25.72 63.21 -3.62
C PHE A 41 25.74 62.12 -2.54
N GLN A 42 26.50 62.33 -1.48
CA GLN A 42 26.50 61.44 -0.32
C GLN A 42 25.14 61.45 0.43
N SER A 43 24.50 62.60 0.55
CA SER A 43 23.18 62.70 1.19
C SER A 43 22.04 62.08 0.36
N VAL A 44 22.11 62.13 -0.96
CA VAL A 44 21.16 61.46 -1.88
C VAL A 44 21.36 59.93 -1.82
N SER A 45 22.60 59.43 -1.74
CA SER A 45 22.89 57.99 -1.53
C SER A 45 22.39 57.50 -0.16
N LEU A 46 22.59 58.29 0.91
CA LEU A 46 22.06 57.97 2.24
C LEU A 46 20.53 58.00 2.31
N MET A 47 19.87 58.91 1.56
CA MET A 47 18.38 58.93 1.49
C MET A 47 17.82 57.75 0.69
N ALA A 48 18.44 57.31 -0.40
CA ALA A 48 18.07 56.11 -1.14
C ALA A 48 18.23 54.86 -0.25
N GLN A 49 19.30 54.75 0.53
CA GLN A 49 19.54 53.67 1.46
C GLN A 49 18.52 53.67 2.64
N LYS A 50 18.09 54.83 3.13
CA LYS A 50 17.01 54.94 4.13
C LYS A 50 15.64 54.52 3.58
N GLN A 51 15.39 54.69 2.29
CA GLN A 51 14.11 54.32 1.67
C GLN A 51 14.03 52.81 1.44
N SER A 52 15.15 52.13 1.13
CA SER A 52 15.21 50.68 1.03
C SER A 52 15.01 49.96 2.38
N LEU A 53 15.41 50.57 3.48
CA LEU A 53 15.27 50.06 4.86
C LEU A 53 13.83 50.04 5.38
N LYS A 54 12.88 50.80 4.78
CA LYS A 54 11.48 50.81 5.23
C LYS A 54 10.78 49.48 4.99
N TRP A 55 11.03 48.79 3.87
CA TRP A 55 10.48 47.49 3.63
C TRP A 55 11.12 46.41 4.53
N ALA A 56 12.40 46.54 4.87
CA ALA A 56 13.10 45.58 5.70
C ALA A 56 12.47 45.40 7.10
N GLU A 57 12.02 46.51 7.72
CA GLU A 57 11.33 46.48 9.02
C GLU A 57 9.98 45.72 8.96
N LYS A 58 9.33 45.71 7.82
CA LYS A 58 8.12 44.89 7.58
C LYS A 58 8.51 43.46 7.24
N ALA A 59 9.47 43.26 6.34
CA ALA A 59 9.89 41.97 5.82
C ALA A 59 10.46 41.04 6.92
N LYS A 60 11.23 41.58 7.88
CA LYS A 60 11.82 40.79 8.97
C LYS A 60 10.78 40.11 9.87
N LYS A 61 9.54 40.62 9.93
CA LYS A 61 8.46 39.94 10.65
C LYS A 61 8.03 38.62 10.04
N ALA A 62 8.36 38.39 8.76
CA ALA A 62 8.09 37.15 8.06
C ALA A 62 9.20 36.10 8.22
N VAL A 63 10.36 36.47 8.75
CA VAL A 63 11.50 35.56 8.97
C VAL A 63 11.48 35.03 10.39
N PHE A 64 11.68 33.74 10.56
CA PHE A 64 11.59 33.07 11.85
C PHE A 64 12.75 32.10 12.07
N THR A 65 12.92 31.67 13.31
CA THR A 65 13.74 30.49 13.65
C THR A 65 12.83 29.27 13.78
N ILE A 66 13.35 28.08 13.41
CA ILE A 66 12.64 26.82 13.52
C ILE A 66 13.47 25.82 14.33
N GLU A 67 12.79 25.02 15.14
CA GLU A 67 13.37 23.90 15.90
C GLU A 67 12.61 22.62 15.50
N ALA A 68 13.32 21.67 14.88
CA ALA A 68 12.84 20.33 14.56
C ALA A 68 13.32 19.34 15.63
N VAL A 69 12.47 18.35 15.97
CA VAL A 69 12.73 17.36 17.02
C VAL A 69 12.47 15.97 16.45
N ASP A 70 13.47 15.09 16.53
CA ASP A 70 13.37 13.69 16.08
C ASP A 70 12.72 12.76 17.13
N LYS A 71 12.55 11.48 16.78
CA LYS A 71 12.01 10.43 17.68
C LYS A 71 12.81 10.28 18.98
N SER A 72 14.11 10.52 18.94
CA SER A 72 15.01 10.40 20.08
C SER A 72 15.03 11.66 20.97
N GLY A 73 14.34 12.73 20.56
CA GLY A 73 14.30 14.00 21.25
C GLY A 73 15.45 14.94 20.89
N ASN A 74 16.32 14.58 19.93
CA ASN A 74 17.38 15.48 19.45
C ASN A 74 16.75 16.68 18.74
N ARG A 75 17.39 17.85 18.91
CA ARG A 75 16.89 19.13 18.41
C ARG A 75 17.82 19.71 17.37
N THR A 76 17.29 20.04 16.22
CA THR A 76 17.98 20.75 15.14
C THR A 76 17.34 22.12 14.98
N LYS A 77 18.16 23.16 14.81
CA LYS A 77 17.68 24.54 14.66
C LYS A 77 18.10 25.10 13.30
N GLY A 78 17.22 25.89 12.72
CA GLY A 78 17.45 26.57 11.45
C GLY A 78 16.63 27.85 11.32
N THR A 79 16.61 28.38 10.11
CA THR A 79 15.88 29.58 9.71
C THR A 79 14.88 29.24 8.64
N GLY A 80 13.81 30.01 8.53
CA GLY A 80 12.85 29.95 7.45
C GLY A 80 12.05 31.25 7.36
N PHE A 81 11.14 31.30 6.42
CA PHE A 81 10.30 32.48 6.23
C PHE A 81 8.91 32.13 5.68
N PHE A 82 7.94 32.95 6.03
CA PHE A 82 6.57 32.83 5.53
C PHE A 82 6.44 33.40 4.12
N ILE A 83 5.74 32.69 3.26
CA ILE A 83 5.44 33.08 1.86
C ILE A 83 3.94 33.29 1.63
N SER A 84 3.10 33.06 2.65
CA SER A 84 1.67 33.40 2.62
C SER A 84 1.19 33.89 3.99
N GLU A 85 0.09 34.66 3.99
CA GLU A 85 -0.56 35.13 5.22
C GLU A 85 -1.23 34.00 6.02
N THR A 86 -1.47 32.85 5.40
CA THR A 86 -2.12 31.66 6.00
C THR A 86 -1.15 30.76 6.73
N GLY A 87 0.17 31.04 6.69
CA GLY A 87 1.19 30.29 7.40
C GLY A 87 1.99 29.32 6.52
N GLU A 88 1.87 29.41 5.18
CA GLU A 88 2.77 28.67 4.30
C GLU A 88 4.20 29.22 4.41
N ALA A 89 5.16 28.32 4.59
CA ALA A 89 6.54 28.67 4.91
C ALA A 89 7.54 27.73 4.22
N VAL A 90 8.78 28.18 4.14
CA VAL A 90 9.88 27.44 3.50
C VAL A 90 11.12 27.42 4.38
N SER A 91 11.90 26.33 4.29
CA SER A 91 13.20 26.13 4.95
C SER A 91 13.99 25.04 4.20
N ASP A 92 15.15 24.66 4.70
CA ASP A 92 15.95 23.55 4.20
C ASP A 92 15.35 22.19 4.59
N TYR A 93 15.38 21.24 3.65
CA TYR A 93 14.89 19.87 3.85
C TYR A 93 15.73 19.11 4.88
N SER A 94 17.06 19.30 4.89
CA SER A 94 17.97 18.64 5.80
C SER A 94 17.63 18.86 7.27
N LEU A 95 17.01 19.99 7.62
CA LEU A 95 16.52 20.30 8.97
C LEU A 95 15.38 19.36 9.39
N PHE A 96 14.60 18.83 8.44
CA PHE A 96 13.40 18.04 8.70
C PHE A 96 13.65 16.53 8.63
N ILE A 97 14.84 16.08 8.24
CA ILE A 97 15.19 14.64 8.19
C ILE A 97 15.08 14.06 9.61
N GLY A 98 14.25 13.02 9.76
CA GLY A 98 13.95 12.36 11.03
C GLY A 98 13.04 13.15 11.98
N ALA A 99 12.60 14.36 11.61
CA ALA A 99 11.77 15.19 12.47
C ALA A 99 10.35 14.64 12.62
N GLU A 100 9.93 14.39 13.85
CA GLU A 100 8.55 14.03 14.22
C GLU A 100 7.67 15.26 14.48
N LYS A 101 8.30 16.36 14.89
CA LYS A 101 7.63 17.65 15.11
C LYS A 101 8.58 18.81 14.86
N ALA A 102 8.02 19.93 14.44
CA ALA A 102 8.77 21.17 14.32
C ALA A 102 7.97 22.35 14.88
N THR A 103 8.69 23.32 15.43
CA THR A 103 8.13 24.54 16.03
C THR A 103 8.85 25.74 15.46
N VAL A 104 8.09 26.67 14.93
CA VAL A 104 8.55 27.98 14.47
C VAL A 104 8.47 28.97 15.63
N THR A 105 9.51 29.80 15.79
CA THR A 105 9.45 30.98 16.68
C THR A 105 9.50 32.22 15.80
N ASP A 106 8.40 32.96 15.75
CA ASP A 106 8.25 34.15 14.91
C ASP A 106 9.08 35.34 15.43
N ALA A 107 9.07 36.46 14.69
CA ALA A 107 9.81 37.66 15.05
C ALA A 107 9.31 38.31 16.35
N GLU A 108 8.15 37.94 16.85
CA GLU A 108 7.58 38.42 18.11
C GLU A 108 7.83 37.46 19.28
N GLY A 109 8.57 36.35 19.03
CA GLY A 109 8.90 35.32 20.02
C GLY A 109 7.78 34.27 20.24
N LYS A 110 6.71 34.28 19.44
CA LYS A 110 5.62 33.35 19.58
C LYS A 110 5.99 32.00 18.96
N ARG A 111 5.71 30.91 19.69
CA ARG A 111 5.94 29.55 19.24
C ARG A 111 4.71 29.00 18.53
N LEU A 112 4.89 28.56 17.28
CA LEU A 112 3.84 28.07 16.39
C LEU A 112 4.22 26.68 15.89
N ARG A 113 3.28 25.74 15.86
CA ARG A 113 3.53 24.35 15.42
C ARG A 113 3.52 24.27 13.89
N VAL A 114 4.45 23.49 13.32
CA VAL A 114 4.36 23.00 11.94
C VAL A 114 3.30 21.88 11.91
N THR A 115 2.35 21.97 11.00
CA THR A 115 1.22 21.03 10.91
C THR A 115 1.42 19.98 9.82
N HIS A 116 1.81 20.43 8.62
CA HIS A 116 1.91 19.56 7.44
C HIS A 116 3.10 19.96 6.57
N ILE A 117 3.72 18.97 5.93
CA ILE A 117 4.64 19.16 4.82
C ILE A 117 3.82 19.32 3.54
N LEU A 118 4.07 20.38 2.77
CA LEU A 118 3.39 20.70 1.52
C LEU A 118 4.18 20.26 0.29
N GLY A 119 5.49 20.08 0.44
CA GLY A 119 6.40 19.65 -0.60
C GLY A 119 7.83 19.61 -0.10
N ALA A 120 8.65 18.71 -0.63
CA ALA A 120 10.07 18.57 -0.30
C ALA A 120 10.87 18.14 -1.52
N ASP A 121 12.14 18.58 -1.58
CA ASP A 121 13.10 18.15 -2.58
C ASP A 121 14.47 17.98 -1.92
N GLU A 122 14.94 16.72 -1.86
CA GLU A 122 16.23 16.36 -1.24
C GLU A 122 17.41 16.90 -2.07
N MET A 123 17.30 16.93 -3.40
CA MET A 123 18.40 17.35 -4.28
C MET A 123 18.71 18.84 -4.12
N TYR A 124 17.68 19.66 -3.98
CA TYR A 124 17.83 21.11 -3.83
C TYR A 124 17.73 21.55 -2.36
N ASP A 125 17.69 20.62 -1.42
CA ASP A 125 17.61 20.85 0.02
C ASP A 125 16.53 21.89 0.40
N VAL A 126 15.29 21.66 -0.05
CA VAL A 126 14.17 22.56 0.22
C VAL A 126 12.96 21.82 0.74
N VAL A 127 12.24 22.43 1.69
CA VAL A 127 10.95 21.97 2.18
C VAL A 127 9.97 23.13 2.26
N ARG A 128 8.74 22.88 1.84
CA ARG A 128 7.59 23.76 1.97
C ARG A 128 6.61 23.14 2.96
N PHE A 129 6.13 23.91 3.91
CA PHE A 129 5.31 23.39 5.01
C PHE A 129 4.30 24.41 5.49
N MET A 130 3.30 23.95 6.24
CA MET A 130 2.26 24.76 6.86
C MET A 130 2.52 24.94 8.36
N VAL A 131 2.37 26.17 8.84
CA VAL A 131 2.46 26.56 10.24
C VAL A 131 1.08 26.97 10.76
N ALA A 132 0.70 26.51 11.95
CA ALA A 132 -0.56 26.86 12.59
C ALA A 132 -0.55 28.32 13.07
N VAL A 133 -1.00 29.24 12.23
CA VAL A 133 -1.16 30.65 12.59
C VAL A 133 -2.62 30.92 13.00
N PRO A 134 -2.87 31.64 14.13
CA PRO A 134 -4.24 31.82 14.65
C PRO A 134 -5.18 32.64 13.75
N LYS A 135 -4.63 33.55 12.97
CA LYS A 135 -5.35 34.39 12.01
C LYS A 135 -4.52 34.57 10.75
N LYS A 136 -3.72 35.65 10.70
CA LYS A 136 -2.81 35.99 9.60
C LYS A 136 -1.43 36.26 10.15
N THR A 137 -0.40 35.93 9.36
CA THR A 137 0.99 36.24 9.69
C THR A 137 1.60 37.19 8.66
N ALA A 138 2.67 37.88 9.03
CA ALA A 138 3.49 38.62 8.07
C ALA A 138 4.16 37.60 7.11
N TYR A 139 4.22 37.94 5.84
CA TYR A 139 4.83 37.11 4.81
C TYR A 139 5.61 37.96 3.81
N LEU A 140 6.50 37.31 3.06
CA LEU A 140 7.25 37.92 1.98
C LEU A 140 6.48 37.77 0.66
N THR A 141 6.36 38.87 -0.07
CA THR A 141 5.84 38.83 -1.44
C THR A 141 6.89 38.21 -2.35
N VAL A 142 6.49 37.20 -3.12
CA VAL A 142 7.40 36.52 -4.05
C VAL A 142 7.58 37.37 -5.30
N ALA A 143 8.81 37.53 -5.76
CA ALA A 143 9.15 38.29 -6.96
C ALA A 143 8.53 37.64 -8.20
N SER A 144 7.90 38.45 -9.06
CA SER A 144 7.23 37.99 -10.27
C SER A 144 8.19 37.65 -11.43
N GLY A 145 9.46 38.02 -11.34
CA GLY A 145 10.49 37.82 -12.35
C GLY A 145 11.82 37.39 -11.77
N LEU A 146 12.69 36.83 -12.63
CA LEU A 146 14.06 36.49 -12.24
C LEU A 146 14.92 37.76 -12.22
N PRO A 147 15.63 38.09 -11.12
CA PRO A 147 16.58 39.20 -11.09
C PRO A 147 17.73 38.93 -12.06
N ALA A 148 18.17 39.97 -12.77
CA ALA A 148 19.26 39.87 -13.73
C ALA A 148 20.63 39.85 -13.05
N VAL A 149 21.63 39.24 -13.69
CA VAL A 149 23.04 39.33 -13.28
C VAL A 149 23.43 40.81 -13.16
N GLY A 150 24.09 41.15 -12.05
CA GLY A 150 24.47 42.53 -11.70
C GLY A 150 23.43 43.27 -10.83
N SER A 151 22.21 42.73 -10.64
CA SER A 151 21.25 43.32 -9.73
C SER A 151 21.75 43.26 -8.28
N GLU A 152 21.50 44.32 -7.50
CA GLU A 152 21.73 44.34 -6.07
C GLU A 152 20.71 43.45 -5.36
N VAL A 153 21.18 42.57 -4.49
CA VAL A 153 20.33 41.63 -3.73
C VAL A 153 20.68 41.70 -2.25
N TYR A 154 19.69 41.46 -1.41
CA TYR A 154 19.77 41.62 0.04
C TYR A 154 19.46 40.29 0.73
N LEU A 155 20.31 39.93 1.72
CA LEU A 155 20.04 38.79 2.61
C LEU A 155 19.33 39.31 3.87
N LEU A 156 18.22 38.67 4.26
CA LEU A 156 17.46 39.04 5.45
C LEU A 156 17.52 37.93 6.52
N PRO A 157 18.49 37.95 7.44
CA PRO A 157 18.59 36.92 8.49
C PRO A 157 17.49 37.05 9.55
N ALA A 158 17.19 35.93 10.23
CA ALA A 158 16.36 35.94 11.43
C ALA A 158 17.02 36.74 12.56
N GLY A 159 16.21 37.38 13.40
CA GLY A 159 16.70 38.10 14.59
C GLY A 159 17.53 39.37 14.32
N LEU A 160 17.44 39.94 13.12
CA LEU A 160 18.14 41.16 12.76
C LEU A 160 17.75 42.33 13.68
N SER A 161 18.75 42.96 14.33
CA SER A 161 18.56 44.10 15.21
C SER A 161 17.96 45.30 14.47
N LYS A 162 17.20 46.14 15.18
CA LYS A 162 16.63 47.36 14.60
C LYS A 162 17.75 48.30 14.12
N GLY A 163 17.67 48.72 12.86
CA GLY A 163 18.64 49.61 12.24
C GLY A 163 19.96 48.96 11.80
N ALA A 164 20.11 47.64 11.92
CA ALA A 164 21.25 46.92 11.36
C ALA A 164 21.25 46.99 9.83
N LEU A 165 22.43 47.06 9.22
CA LEU A 165 22.61 47.02 7.80
C LEU A 165 22.36 45.57 7.30
N LEU A 166 21.60 45.44 6.24
CA LEU A 166 21.41 44.14 5.57
C LEU A 166 22.68 43.77 4.80
N PRO A 167 23.15 42.51 4.90
CA PRO A 167 24.14 42.00 3.96
C PRO A 167 23.60 42.10 2.56
N HIS A 168 24.37 42.64 1.63
CA HIS A 168 23.98 42.80 0.22
C HIS A 168 25.17 42.65 -0.70
N ALA A 169 24.92 42.23 -1.92
CA ALA A 169 25.92 42.15 -2.98
C ALA A 169 25.24 42.08 -4.35
N ALA A 170 26.01 42.30 -5.39
CA ALA A 170 25.50 42.08 -6.74
C ALA A 170 25.33 40.56 -7.04
N LEU A 171 24.27 40.21 -7.75
CA LEU A 171 24.04 38.86 -8.26
C LEU A 171 25.09 38.53 -9.31
N SER A 172 25.94 37.51 -9.08
CA SER A 172 27.07 37.20 -9.96
C SER A 172 26.73 36.22 -11.08
N GLU A 173 25.81 35.29 -10.82
CA GLU A 173 25.45 34.25 -11.78
C GLU A 173 23.98 33.80 -11.59
N VAL A 174 23.32 33.46 -12.71
CA VAL A 174 21.99 32.85 -12.72
C VAL A 174 22.03 31.64 -13.64
N SER A 175 21.84 30.45 -13.06
CA SER A 175 21.64 29.23 -13.81
C SER A 175 20.16 28.77 -13.70
N LYS A 176 19.76 27.76 -14.49
CA LYS A 176 18.37 27.31 -14.50
C LYS A 176 18.20 25.95 -13.83
N VAL A 177 17.13 25.82 -13.06
CA VAL A 177 16.62 24.57 -12.49
C VAL A 177 15.36 24.20 -13.26
N LYS A 178 15.27 22.95 -13.75
CA LYS A 178 14.14 22.46 -14.57
C LYS A 178 13.78 23.42 -15.71
N ASP A 179 14.80 24.00 -16.37
CA ASP A 179 14.73 24.92 -17.52
C ASP A 179 13.93 26.22 -17.30
N ARG A 180 13.30 26.38 -16.16
CA ARG A 180 12.33 27.47 -15.89
C ARG A 180 12.71 28.33 -14.69
N TYR A 181 13.23 27.76 -13.60
CA TYR A 181 13.48 28.47 -12.34
C TYR A 181 14.93 28.89 -12.21
N GLY A 182 15.20 29.94 -11.43
CA GLY A 182 16.55 30.41 -11.17
C GLY A 182 17.26 29.63 -10.07
N TYR A 183 18.55 29.39 -10.28
CA TYR A 183 19.51 29.06 -9.25
C TYR A 183 20.60 30.12 -9.28
N TYR A 184 20.83 30.77 -8.15
CA TYR A 184 21.53 32.03 -8.06
C TYR A 184 22.84 31.89 -7.32
N LYS A 185 23.83 32.74 -7.68
CA LYS A 185 25.10 32.84 -6.97
C LYS A 185 25.37 34.29 -6.66
N VAL A 186 25.70 34.56 -5.40
CA VAL A 186 25.97 35.89 -4.86
C VAL A 186 27.32 35.87 -4.17
N GLU A 187 28.16 36.85 -4.47
CA GLU A 187 29.51 36.96 -3.92
C GLU A 187 29.47 37.61 -2.52
N MET A 188 28.78 36.96 -1.56
CA MET A 188 28.79 37.33 -0.17
C MET A 188 28.90 36.09 0.72
N PRO A 189 29.54 36.18 1.90
CA PRO A 189 29.63 35.07 2.83
C PRO A 189 28.27 34.79 3.49
N LEU A 190 28.02 33.51 3.78
CA LEU A 190 26.81 33.03 4.48
C LEU A 190 27.26 32.31 5.76
N SER A 191 26.78 32.75 6.91
CA SER A 191 26.97 31.99 8.15
C SER A 191 25.99 30.83 8.24
N ARG A 192 26.29 29.82 9.08
CA ARG A 192 25.42 28.66 9.28
C ARG A 192 24.00 29.07 9.73
N GLU A 193 23.88 30.10 10.53
CA GLU A 193 22.63 30.62 11.07
C GLU A 193 21.80 31.38 10.03
N GLN A 194 22.43 31.77 8.91
CA GLN A 194 21.80 32.50 7.81
C GLN A 194 21.35 31.56 6.67
N VAL A 195 21.69 30.28 6.76
CA VAL A 195 21.17 29.28 5.79
C VAL A 195 19.64 29.31 5.84
N SER A 196 18.99 29.18 4.68
CA SER A 196 17.54 29.29 4.50
C SER A 196 16.94 30.67 4.76
N ALA A 197 17.76 31.71 4.98
CA ALA A 197 17.28 33.08 5.00
C ALA A 197 16.83 33.53 3.60
N PRO A 198 15.83 34.44 3.47
CA PRO A 198 15.39 34.94 2.18
C PRO A 198 16.39 35.87 1.54
N LEU A 199 16.59 35.71 0.21
CA LEU A 199 17.25 36.65 -0.67
C LEU A 199 16.19 37.53 -1.34
N LEU A 200 16.35 38.85 -1.21
CA LEU A 200 15.37 39.85 -1.59
C LEU A 200 15.90 40.76 -2.69
N THR A 201 15.02 41.22 -3.54
CA THR A 201 15.28 42.29 -4.50
C THR A 201 15.36 43.65 -3.80
N GLU A 202 15.77 44.68 -4.52
CA GLU A 202 15.77 46.07 -4.06
C GLU A 202 14.39 46.55 -3.57
N ASN A 203 13.32 45.96 -4.08
CA ASN A 203 11.95 46.28 -3.69
C ASN A 203 11.47 45.50 -2.47
N GLY A 204 12.27 44.59 -1.91
CA GLY A 204 11.92 43.76 -0.76
C GLY A 204 11.07 42.54 -1.10
N GLU A 205 11.03 42.13 -2.38
CA GLU A 205 10.37 40.90 -2.82
C GLU A 205 11.33 39.73 -2.74
N VAL A 206 10.89 38.58 -2.22
CA VAL A 206 11.73 37.40 -2.11
C VAL A 206 11.78 36.65 -3.44
N PHE A 207 12.98 36.39 -3.95
CA PHE A 207 13.20 35.62 -5.17
C PHE A 207 13.85 34.26 -4.92
N ALA A 208 14.65 34.13 -3.83
CA ALA A 208 15.33 32.88 -3.52
C ALA A 208 15.47 32.65 -2.01
N MET A 209 15.73 31.40 -1.64
CA MET A 209 16.17 30.96 -0.32
C MET A 209 17.67 30.71 -0.35
N ALA A 210 18.41 31.26 0.60
CA ALA A 210 19.86 31.19 0.67
C ALA A 210 20.34 29.79 1.05
N GLN A 211 21.35 29.31 0.35
CA GLN A 211 22.02 28.02 0.57
C GLN A 211 23.52 28.19 0.76
N ALA A 212 24.11 27.37 1.62
CA ALA A 212 25.53 27.39 1.89
C ALA A 212 26.35 26.90 0.68
N ASP A 213 27.53 27.47 0.50
CA ASP A 213 28.54 27.00 -0.45
C ASP A 213 29.18 25.70 0.06
N ALA A 214 28.87 24.58 -0.60
CA ALA A 214 29.47 23.28 -0.29
C ALA A 214 31.01 23.26 -0.45
N SER A 215 31.57 24.20 -1.26
CA SER A 215 33.01 24.32 -1.46
C SER A 215 33.72 25.13 -0.38
N GLY A 216 33.00 25.77 0.54
CA GLY A 216 33.54 26.59 1.62
C GLY A 216 34.24 27.90 1.19
N LYS A 217 34.01 28.34 -0.09
CA LYS A 217 34.70 29.53 -0.66
C LYS A 217 34.05 30.87 -0.30
N GLY A 218 33.13 30.87 0.67
CA GLY A 218 32.53 32.11 1.19
C GLY A 218 31.51 32.75 0.24
N LYS A 219 30.83 31.96 -0.56
CA LYS A 219 29.76 32.40 -1.48
C LYS A 219 28.40 31.98 -0.96
N THR A 220 27.38 32.69 -1.36
CA THR A 220 25.98 32.35 -1.10
C THR A 220 25.33 31.86 -2.41
N TYR A 221 24.68 30.70 -2.35
CA TYR A 221 23.80 30.25 -3.41
C TYR A 221 22.34 30.52 -3.03
N GLY A 222 21.44 30.49 -4.00
CA GLY A 222 20.02 30.69 -3.75
C GLY A 222 19.16 29.85 -4.68
N ILE A 223 18.22 29.11 -4.13
CA ILE A 223 17.21 28.38 -4.90
C ILE A 223 15.93 29.22 -5.02
N SER A 224 15.36 29.27 -6.22
CA SER A 224 14.16 30.05 -6.53
C SER A 224 12.99 29.73 -5.61
N VAL A 225 12.36 30.73 -4.99
CA VAL A 225 11.12 30.55 -4.21
C VAL A 225 9.95 30.12 -5.08
N PRO A 226 9.74 30.64 -6.31
CA PRO A 226 8.78 30.08 -7.26
C PRO A 226 8.94 28.58 -7.52
N TYR A 227 10.20 28.05 -7.57
CA TYR A 227 10.42 26.61 -7.63
C TYR A 227 9.87 25.89 -6.39
N ILE A 228 10.19 26.40 -5.20
CA ILE A 228 9.73 25.79 -3.93
C ILE A 228 8.18 25.81 -3.85
N GLN A 229 7.55 26.90 -4.31
CA GLN A 229 6.09 27.03 -4.34
C GLN A 229 5.43 26.02 -5.28
N ASP A 230 6.11 25.61 -6.35
CA ASP A 230 5.57 24.68 -7.34
C ASP A 230 5.82 23.19 -6.97
N ILE A 231 6.60 22.89 -5.92
CA ILE A 231 6.75 21.53 -5.43
C ILE A 231 5.40 21.07 -4.84
N ARG A 232 4.88 19.94 -5.34
CA ARG A 232 3.63 19.31 -4.89
C ARG A 232 3.92 17.88 -4.46
N ILE A 233 3.06 17.36 -3.61
CA ILE A 233 3.05 15.94 -3.26
C ILE A 233 2.24 15.22 -4.33
N GLY A 234 2.88 14.33 -5.07
CA GLY A 234 2.24 13.47 -6.07
C GLY A 234 1.81 12.13 -5.50
N GLN A 235 1.22 11.30 -6.36
CA GLN A 235 0.57 10.05 -6.02
C GLN A 235 1.46 9.06 -5.23
N MET A 236 2.72 8.91 -5.64
CA MET A 236 3.68 7.96 -5.05
C MET A 236 4.75 8.63 -4.18
N ASP A 237 4.68 9.95 -4.01
CA ASP A 237 5.73 10.69 -3.30
C ASP A 237 5.83 10.31 -1.82
N ILE A 238 4.75 9.84 -1.22
CA ILE A 238 4.76 9.34 0.18
C ILE A 238 5.77 8.21 0.37
N LEU A 239 6.02 7.40 -0.66
CA LEU A 239 7.03 6.34 -0.65
C LEU A 239 8.44 6.86 -0.97
N ASN A 240 8.55 8.08 -1.49
CA ASN A 240 9.83 8.69 -1.80
C ASN A 240 10.60 8.97 -0.49
N LYS A 241 11.92 8.71 -0.49
CA LYS A 241 12.80 8.93 0.65
C LYS A 241 12.70 10.36 1.19
N ALA A 242 12.56 11.37 0.32
CA ALA A 242 12.40 12.76 0.73
C ALA A 242 11.19 12.98 1.65
N TYR A 243 10.10 12.24 1.47
CA TYR A 243 8.91 12.35 2.31
C TYR A 243 8.89 11.32 3.45
N SER A 244 9.32 10.09 3.21
CA SER A 244 9.33 9.03 4.23
C SER A 244 10.33 9.29 5.36
N SER A 245 11.38 10.08 5.09
CA SER A 245 12.35 10.50 6.12
C SER A 245 11.84 11.58 7.09
N ILE A 246 10.71 12.22 6.80
CA ILE A 246 10.10 13.24 7.66
C ILE A 246 8.90 12.62 8.38
N GLY A 247 8.88 12.61 9.71
CA GLY A 247 7.76 12.08 10.52
C GLY A 247 6.53 13.01 10.57
N ILE A 248 6.70 14.31 10.27
CA ILE A 248 5.60 15.28 10.24
C ILE A 248 4.60 14.91 9.12
N ARG A 249 3.31 15.04 9.38
CA ARG A 249 2.22 14.75 8.43
C ARG A 249 2.41 15.50 7.11
N LYS A 250 2.05 14.84 6.00
CA LYS A 250 2.05 15.44 4.66
C LYS A 250 0.66 16.00 4.37
N ALA A 251 0.59 17.11 3.65
CA ALA A 251 -0.67 17.61 3.16
C ALA A 251 -1.23 16.69 2.08
N TRP A 252 -2.54 16.61 2.00
CA TRP A 252 -3.21 15.91 0.91
C TRP A 252 -2.96 16.60 -0.43
N SER A 253 -2.79 15.83 -1.49
CA SER A 253 -2.87 16.34 -2.86
C SER A 253 -4.20 17.07 -3.08
N ASP A 254 -4.23 18.04 -4.02
CA ASP A 254 -5.49 18.66 -4.43
C ASP A 254 -6.29 17.78 -5.40
N LYS A 255 -5.64 16.74 -5.95
CA LYS A 255 -6.29 15.71 -6.76
C LYS A 255 -6.76 14.57 -5.87
N VAL A 256 -8.03 14.25 -5.96
CA VAL A 256 -8.64 13.22 -5.13
C VAL A 256 -8.05 11.83 -5.39
N GLU A 257 -7.71 11.53 -6.66
CA GLU A 257 -7.14 10.25 -7.05
C GLU A 257 -5.77 10.01 -6.36
N ASP A 258 -4.93 11.05 -6.31
CA ASP A 258 -3.64 10.97 -5.59
C ASP A 258 -3.86 10.79 -4.08
N ALA A 259 -4.86 11.48 -3.53
CA ALA A 259 -5.19 11.39 -2.12
C ALA A 259 -5.75 10.01 -1.73
N GLN A 260 -6.55 9.37 -2.61
CA GLN A 260 -7.06 8.01 -2.41
C GLN A 260 -5.92 6.97 -2.38
N VAL A 261 -4.94 7.08 -3.29
CA VAL A 261 -3.76 6.21 -3.24
C VAL A 261 -2.97 6.40 -1.94
N ALA A 262 -2.78 7.67 -1.52
CA ALA A 262 -2.14 7.97 -0.25
C ALA A 262 -2.89 7.37 0.95
N LEU A 263 -4.22 7.42 0.94
CA LEU A 263 -5.06 6.84 1.98
C LEU A 263 -4.84 5.32 2.12
N ILE A 264 -4.76 4.60 0.99
CA ILE A 264 -4.47 3.17 0.98
C ILE A 264 -3.08 2.89 1.57
N LEU A 265 -2.07 3.68 1.19
CA LEU A 265 -0.71 3.50 1.71
C LEU A 265 -0.64 3.75 3.24
N TYR A 266 -1.33 4.77 3.74
CA TYR A 266 -1.39 5.05 5.17
C TYR A 266 -2.07 3.94 5.97
N SER A 267 -3.06 3.24 5.41
CA SER A 267 -3.74 2.14 6.10
C SER A 267 -2.82 1.00 6.51
N SER A 268 -1.70 0.80 5.78
CA SER A 268 -0.69 -0.23 6.07
C SER A 268 0.46 0.24 6.96
N GLN A 269 0.59 1.58 7.17
CA GLN A 269 1.75 2.18 7.84
C GLN A 269 1.42 2.76 9.22
N GLN A 270 0.15 3.07 9.48
CA GLN A 270 -0.30 3.75 10.69
C GLN A 270 -1.03 2.78 11.63
N ASP A 271 -0.95 3.05 12.92
CA ASP A 271 -1.81 2.40 13.92
C ASP A 271 -3.27 2.85 13.78
N ALA A 272 -4.18 2.12 14.41
CA ALA A 272 -5.62 2.36 14.25
C ALA A 272 -6.06 3.78 14.68
N PRO A 273 -5.64 4.35 15.83
CA PRO A 273 -5.99 5.72 16.19
C PRO A 273 -5.45 6.77 15.22
N THR A 274 -4.19 6.64 14.80
CA THR A 274 -3.55 7.58 13.86
C THR A 274 -4.21 7.53 12.49
N TYR A 275 -4.54 6.33 12.00
CA TYR A 275 -5.23 6.20 10.71
C TYR A 275 -6.66 6.76 10.75
N LEU A 276 -7.36 6.65 11.87
CA LEU A 276 -8.67 7.29 12.05
C LEU A 276 -8.59 8.81 11.92
N GLU A 277 -7.56 9.45 12.50
CA GLU A 277 -7.33 10.88 12.30
C GLU A 277 -7.06 11.22 10.83
N THR A 278 -6.27 10.41 10.16
CA THR A 278 -5.97 10.54 8.72
C THR A 278 -7.25 10.46 7.88
N LEU A 279 -8.14 9.51 8.17
CA LEU A 279 -9.45 9.39 7.52
C LEU A 279 -10.35 10.62 7.76
N ASN A 280 -10.34 11.16 8.98
CA ASN A 280 -11.09 12.38 9.30
C ASN A 280 -10.56 13.59 8.51
N GLU A 281 -9.25 13.73 8.36
CA GLU A 281 -8.64 14.79 7.55
C GLU A 281 -8.96 14.64 6.07
N PHE A 282 -8.94 13.40 5.54
CA PHE A 282 -9.34 13.12 4.15
C PHE A 282 -10.79 13.57 3.90
N ILE A 283 -11.73 13.14 4.74
CA ILE A 283 -13.15 13.51 4.63
C ILE A 283 -13.34 15.02 4.76
N ALA A 284 -12.59 15.69 5.65
CA ALA A 284 -12.66 17.14 5.79
C ALA A 284 -12.20 17.87 4.52
N LYS A 285 -11.20 17.34 3.81
CA LYS A 285 -10.73 17.91 2.54
C LYS A 285 -11.63 17.55 1.35
N PHE A 286 -12.16 16.32 1.32
CA PHE A 286 -12.98 15.78 0.23
C PHE A 286 -14.35 15.31 0.76
N PRO A 287 -15.21 16.23 1.20
CA PRO A 287 -16.46 15.87 1.90
C PRO A 287 -17.52 15.19 1.02
N ASN A 288 -17.35 15.22 -0.31
CA ASN A 288 -18.28 14.62 -1.26
C ASN A 288 -17.74 13.30 -1.86
N GLU A 289 -16.59 12.82 -1.40
CA GLU A 289 -15.99 11.59 -1.87
C GLU A 289 -16.46 10.38 -1.04
N PRO A 290 -17.17 9.42 -1.65
CA PRO A 290 -17.72 8.27 -0.94
C PRO A 290 -16.66 7.39 -0.30
N ASP A 291 -15.48 7.26 -0.92
CA ASP A 291 -14.39 6.38 -0.49
C ASP A 291 -13.84 6.72 0.89
N GLY A 292 -13.82 8.02 1.25
CA GLY A 292 -13.40 8.46 2.58
C GLY A 292 -14.31 7.90 3.68
N TYR A 293 -15.60 7.97 3.48
CA TYR A 293 -16.61 7.45 4.42
C TYR A 293 -16.59 5.92 4.47
N LEU A 294 -16.49 5.24 3.32
CA LEU A 294 -16.40 3.77 3.26
C LEU A 294 -15.13 3.26 3.94
N SER A 295 -14.00 3.92 3.72
CA SER A 295 -12.74 3.57 4.37
C SER A 295 -12.83 3.76 5.88
N ARG A 296 -13.49 4.83 6.36
CA ARG A 296 -13.68 5.06 7.80
C ARG A 296 -14.68 4.08 8.40
N ALA A 297 -15.76 3.74 7.70
CA ALA A 297 -16.68 2.68 8.11
C ALA A 297 -15.97 1.33 8.24
N SER A 298 -15.19 0.95 7.24
CA SER A 298 -14.35 -0.26 7.26
C SER A 298 -13.37 -0.25 8.44
N HIS A 299 -12.75 0.88 8.70
CA HIS A 299 -11.82 1.03 9.81
C HIS A 299 -12.50 0.88 11.17
N TYR A 300 -13.66 1.51 11.39
CA TYR A 300 -14.48 1.30 12.59
C TYR A 300 -14.85 -0.17 12.80
N ILE A 301 -15.19 -0.88 11.72
CA ILE A 301 -15.59 -2.29 11.76
C ILE A 301 -14.41 -3.18 12.16
N TYR A 302 -13.33 -3.14 11.39
CA TYR A 302 -12.23 -4.10 11.53
C TYR A 302 -11.25 -3.77 12.65
N GLN A 303 -11.18 -2.49 13.07
CA GLN A 303 -10.29 -2.05 14.13
C GLN A 303 -11.03 -1.72 15.45
N ARG A 304 -12.33 -2.08 15.58
CA ARG A 304 -13.15 -1.74 16.74
C ARG A 304 -12.53 -2.12 18.09
N LYS A 305 -11.78 -3.23 18.13
CA LYS A 305 -11.09 -3.69 19.34
C LYS A 305 -9.86 -2.85 19.72
N GLN A 306 -9.32 -2.08 18.78
CA GLN A 306 -8.16 -1.19 18.98
C GLN A 306 -8.58 0.27 19.18
N LEU A 307 -9.84 0.59 18.95
CA LEU A 307 -10.39 1.96 19.05
C LEU A 307 -11.23 2.15 20.32
N THR A 308 -10.91 1.45 21.41
CA THR A 308 -11.64 1.50 22.68
C THR A 308 -11.70 2.88 23.32
N ASP A 309 -10.69 3.73 23.07
CA ASP A 309 -10.67 5.12 23.52
C ASP A 309 -11.62 6.03 22.71
N VAL A 310 -12.07 5.57 21.54
CA VAL A 310 -12.96 6.31 20.65
C VAL A 310 -14.43 6.01 20.95
N GLY A 311 -14.73 4.78 21.35
CA GLY A 311 -16.08 4.32 21.69
C GLY A 311 -16.17 2.82 21.92
N THR A 312 -17.31 2.37 22.40
CA THR A 312 -17.64 0.94 22.51
C THR A 312 -17.78 0.30 21.13
N GLU A 313 -17.67 -1.01 21.02
CA GLU A 313 -17.85 -1.74 19.75
C GLU A 313 -19.21 -1.42 19.09
N ALA A 314 -20.27 -1.32 19.87
CA ALA A 314 -21.61 -0.97 19.37
C ALA A 314 -21.66 0.47 18.82
N GLU A 315 -21.05 1.44 19.50
CA GLU A 315 -20.98 2.82 19.03
C GLU A 315 -20.13 2.94 17.76
N LEU A 316 -19.04 2.18 17.65
CA LEU A 316 -18.21 2.17 16.46
C LEU A 316 -18.95 1.57 15.25
N LEU A 317 -19.74 0.51 15.46
CA LEU A 317 -20.60 -0.06 14.43
C LEU A 317 -21.69 0.92 13.99
N GLU A 318 -22.29 1.67 14.92
CA GLU A 318 -23.27 2.70 14.58
C GLU A 318 -22.63 3.85 13.78
N ARG A 319 -21.41 4.29 14.13
CA ARG A 319 -20.66 5.28 13.34
C ARG A 319 -20.34 4.73 11.94
N ALA A 320 -19.96 3.47 11.83
CA ALA A 320 -19.73 2.82 10.54
C ALA A 320 -20.98 2.82 9.67
N ARG A 321 -22.15 2.51 10.27
CA ARG A 321 -23.45 2.57 9.58
C ARG A 321 -23.76 3.98 9.06
N ALA A 322 -23.58 5.00 9.91
CA ALA A 322 -23.80 6.40 9.52
C ALA A 322 -22.86 6.85 8.38
N ASP A 323 -21.61 6.39 8.38
CA ASP A 323 -20.67 6.64 7.30
C ASP A 323 -21.09 5.95 6.00
N MET A 324 -21.51 4.68 6.05
CA MET A 324 -22.04 3.95 4.89
C MET A 324 -23.26 4.66 4.28
N GLU A 325 -24.20 5.12 5.11
CA GLU A 325 -25.36 5.88 4.65
C GLU A 325 -24.96 7.22 4.03
N THR A 326 -23.94 7.87 4.60
CA THR A 326 -23.43 9.14 4.07
C THR A 326 -22.73 8.92 2.73
N SER A 327 -21.90 7.88 2.60
CA SER A 327 -21.22 7.54 1.35
C SER A 327 -22.21 7.34 0.20
N LEU A 328 -23.33 6.65 0.46
CA LEU A 328 -24.35 6.36 -0.56
C LEU A 328 -24.93 7.63 -1.22
N LYS A 329 -24.93 8.77 -0.52
CA LYS A 329 -25.42 10.05 -1.07
C LYS A 329 -24.51 10.60 -2.18
N TYR A 330 -23.23 10.19 -2.17
CA TYR A 330 -22.20 10.70 -3.09
C TYR A 330 -21.87 9.77 -4.25
N PHE A 331 -22.48 8.58 -4.33
CA PHE A 331 -22.28 7.66 -5.47
C PHE A 331 -22.97 8.11 -6.77
N GLY A 332 -23.87 9.11 -6.72
CA GLY A 332 -24.57 9.60 -7.91
C GLY A 332 -25.27 8.48 -8.69
N ASP A 333 -24.91 8.29 -9.97
CA ASP A 333 -25.47 7.25 -10.82
C ASP A 333 -24.91 5.84 -10.52
N ASN A 334 -23.83 5.74 -9.70
CA ASN A 334 -23.20 4.48 -9.32
C ASN A 334 -23.73 3.91 -8.00
N ARG A 335 -25.00 4.12 -7.68
CA ARG A 335 -25.63 3.68 -6.41
C ARG A 335 -25.53 2.18 -6.19
N GLY A 336 -25.52 1.38 -7.26
CA GLY A 336 -25.32 -0.06 -7.19
C GLY A 336 -24.00 -0.43 -6.49
N GLU A 337 -22.92 0.29 -6.79
CA GLU A 337 -21.62 0.12 -6.12
C GLU A 337 -21.69 0.50 -4.63
N GLY A 338 -22.40 1.58 -4.30
CA GLY A 338 -22.65 1.97 -2.90
C GLY A 338 -23.36 0.88 -2.10
N TYR A 339 -24.43 0.29 -2.65
CA TYR A 339 -25.13 -0.84 -2.02
C TYR A 339 -24.26 -2.08 -1.90
N TYR A 340 -23.47 -2.40 -2.93
CA TYR A 340 -22.52 -3.51 -2.89
C TYR A 340 -21.48 -3.34 -1.77
N ASN A 341 -20.88 -2.16 -1.64
CA ASN A 341 -19.89 -1.89 -0.61
C ASN A 341 -20.48 -2.02 0.80
N GLN A 342 -21.71 -1.53 1.02
CA GLN A 342 -22.44 -1.74 2.27
C GLN A 342 -22.72 -3.21 2.54
N ALA A 343 -23.25 -3.94 1.54
CA ALA A 343 -23.52 -5.38 1.65
C ALA A 343 -22.25 -6.16 2.02
N LYS A 344 -21.13 -5.85 1.38
CA LYS A 344 -19.83 -6.48 1.64
C LYS A 344 -19.32 -6.26 3.05
N LEU A 345 -19.42 -5.05 3.58
CA LEU A 345 -19.01 -4.74 4.95
C LEU A 345 -19.90 -5.45 5.98
N ILE A 346 -21.22 -5.45 5.77
CA ILE A 346 -22.18 -6.12 6.65
C ILE A 346 -21.98 -7.64 6.59
N TYR A 347 -21.81 -8.23 5.40
CA TYR A 347 -21.47 -9.63 5.24
C TYR A 347 -20.20 -10.00 6.03
N GLY A 348 -19.14 -9.18 5.91
CA GLY A 348 -17.89 -9.41 6.63
C GLY A 348 -18.05 -9.43 8.16
N VAL A 349 -18.91 -8.58 8.71
CA VAL A 349 -19.23 -8.57 10.14
C VAL A 349 -20.06 -9.80 10.51
N ALA A 350 -21.16 -10.06 9.79
CA ALA A 350 -22.09 -11.14 10.09
C ALA A 350 -21.46 -12.54 9.95
N ALA A 351 -20.57 -12.72 8.98
CA ALA A 351 -19.83 -13.97 8.78
C ALA A 351 -18.69 -14.14 9.81
N GLY A 352 -18.04 -13.04 10.20
CA GLY A 352 -16.90 -13.08 11.12
C GLY A 352 -17.26 -13.13 12.59
N ASP A 353 -18.46 -12.67 12.98
CA ASP A 353 -18.94 -12.66 14.36
C ASP A 353 -20.41 -13.07 14.46
N THR A 354 -20.65 -14.38 14.48
CA THR A 354 -21.99 -14.96 14.58
C THR A 354 -22.66 -14.73 15.95
N THR A 355 -21.94 -14.22 16.94
CA THR A 355 -22.50 -13.88 18.27
C THR A 355 -23.16 -12.52 18.28
N LEU A 356 -22.84 -11.65 17.32
CA LEU A 356 -23.40 -10.31 17.21
C LEU A 356 -24.87 -10.37 16.76
N LYS A 357 -25.78 -9.94 17.62
CA LYS A 357 -27.23 -9.96 17.38
C LYS A 357 -27.79 -8.57 17.10
N LEU A 358 -27.23 -7.89 16.09
CA LEU A 358 -27.68 -6.57 15.64
C LEU A 358 -28.35 -6.71 14.25
N PRO A 359 -29.65 -6.35 14.11
CA PRO A 359 -30.40 -6.51 12.84
C PRO A 359 -29.73 -5.84 11.64
N GLU A 360 -29.15 -4.65 11.85
CA GLU A 360 -28.46 -3.87 10.80
C GLU A 360 -27.14 -4.52 10.33
N TRP A 361 -26.64 -5.53 11.07
CA TRP A 361 -25.40 -6.26 10.80
C TRP A 361 -25.65 -7.75 10.58
N SER A 362 -26.80 -8.08 9.98
CA SER A 362 -27.23 -9.46 9.72
C SER A 362 -27.01 -9.87 8.27
N MET A 363 -27.03 -11.20 8.01
CA MET A 363 -27.00 -11.74 6.66
C MET A 363 -28.22 -11.33 5.82
N GLU A 364 -29.39 -11.19 6.45
CA GLU A 364 -30.62 -10.74 5.81
C GLU A 364 -30.44 -9.30 5.29
N ARG A 365 -29.81 -8.45 6.08
CA ARG A 365 -29.51 -7.08 5.67
C ARG A 365 -28.49 -7.04 4.52
N ALA A 366 -27.45 -7.86 4.58
CA ALA A 366 -26.50 -8.00 3.47
C ALA A 366 -27.21 -8.48 2.18
N ALA A 367 -28.10 -9.49 2.31
CA ALA A 367 -28.89 -10.01 1.19
C ALA A 367 -29.84 -8.95 0.58
N GLU A 368 -30.47 -8.13 1.40
CA GLU A 368 -31.30 -7.01 0.92
C GLU A 368 -30.48 -6.01 0.09
N LEU A 369 -29.31 -5.61 0.60
CA LEU A 369 -28.47 -4.61 -0.04
C LEU A 369 -27.83 -5.11 -1.32
N ILE A 370 -27.38 -6.38 -1.38
CA ILE A 370 -26.85 -6.93 -2.64
C ILE A 370 -27.96 -7.07 -3.68
N GLY A 371 -29.20 -7.37 -3.26
CA GLY A 371 -30.36 -7.35 -4.14
C GLY A 371 -30.61 -5.95 -4.74
N LYS A 372 -30.47 -4.88 -3.95
CA LYS A 372 -30.55 -3.49 -4.44
C LYS A 372 -29.42 -3.17 -5.42
N ALA A 373 -28.19 -3.61 -5.13
CA ALA A 373 -27.05 -3.41 -6.03
C ALA A 373 -27.30 -4.06 -7.40
N LEU A 374 -27.78 -5.31 -7.42
CA LEU A 374 -28.11 -6.06 -8.62
C LEU A 374 -29.31 -5.48 -9.40
N ALA A 375 -30.24 -4.83 -8.71
CA ALA A 375 -31.36 -4.14 -9.35
C ALA A 375 -30.93 -2.86 -10.10
N GLU A 376 -29.87 -2.18 -9.62
CA GLU A 376 -29.28 -1.03 -10.31
C GLU A 376 -28.41 -1.50 -11.49
N THR A 377 -27.54 -2.49 -11.26
CA THR A 377 -26.62 -2.99 -12.30
C THR A 377 -26.26 -4.45 -12.02
N ASP A 378 -26.45 -5.33 -13.00
CA ASP A 378 -26.05 -6.74 -12.88
C ASP A 378 -24.57 -6.91 -13.21
N MET A 379 -23.72 -6.90 -12.17
CA MET A 379 -22.28 -7.07 -12.31
C MET A 379 -21.82 -8.41 -11.75
N PRO A 380 -20.83 -9.08 -12.39
CA PRO A 380 -20.29 -10.34 -11.89
C PRO A 380 -19.75 -10.25 -10.46
N LEU A 381 -19.17 -9.11 -10.08
CA LEU A 381 -18.68 -8.85 -8.72
C LEU A 381 -19.83 -8.87 -7.69
N PHE A 382 -20.99 -8.33 -8.06
CA PHE A 382 -22.17 -8.34 -7.19
C PHE A 382 -22.76 -9.75 -7.09
N ARG A 383 -22.76 -10.51 -8.20
CA ARG A 383 -23.17 -11.93 -8.22
C ARG A 383 -22.26 -12.81 -7.36
N GLN A 384 -20.94 -12.51 -7.33
CA GLN A 384 -20.03 -13.22 -6.42
C GLN A 384 -20.47 -13.06 -4.96
N LEU A 385 -20.70 -11.83 -4.51
CA LEU A 385 -21.16 -11.55 -3.15
C LEU A 385 -22.57 -12.11 -2.87
N GLU A 386 -23.48 -12.08 -3.86
CA GLU A 386 -24.79 -12.74 -3.73
C GLU A 386 -24.63 -14.24 -3.47
N GLY A 387 -23.73 -14.88 -4.19
CA GLY A 387 -23.40 -16.30 -4.00
C GLY A 387 -22.83 -16.57 -2.60
N ASP A 388 -21.89 -15.73 -2.15
CA ASP A 388 -21.24 -15.86 -0.83
C ASP A 388 -22.27 -15.71 0.31
N ILE A 389 -23.16 -14.72 0.21
CA ILE A 389 -24.25 -14.50 1.18
C ILE A 389 -25.23 -15.68 1.17
N ALA A 390 -25.68 -16.11 -0.01
CA ALA A 390 -26.62 -17.22 -0.16
C ALA A 390 -26.02 -18.54 0.35
N PHE A 391 -24.72 -18.77 0.10
CA PHE A 391 -24.02 -19.94 0.62
C PHE A 391 -23.99 -19.94 2.17
N PHE A 392 -23.71 -18.80 2.78
CA PHE A 392 -23.72 -18.66 4.22
C PHE A 392 -25.12 -18.86 4.84
N GLN A 393 -26.17 -18.46 4.11
CA GLN A 393 -27.58 -18.68 4.48
C GLN A 393 -28.06 -20.10 4.19
N GLU A 394 -27.20 -21.00 3.69
CA GLU A 394 -27.51 -22.37 3.25
C GLU A 394 -28.52 -22.44 2.08
N ASP A 395 -28.76 -21.30 1.37
CA ASP A 395 -29.50 -21.31 0.10
C ASP A 395 -28.56 -21.70 -1.06
N TYR A 396 -28.20 -22.98 -1.05
CA TYR A 396 -27.22 -23.52 -1.98
C TYR A 396 -27.67 -23.44 -3.46
N ARG A 397 -28.99 -23.47 -3.71
CA ARG A 397 -29.52 -23.31 -5.08
C ARG A 397 -29.28 -21.91 -5.60
N LYS A 398 -29.56 -20.90 -4.79
CA LYS A 398 -29.28 -19.50 -5.13
C LYS A 398 -27.78 -19.25 -5.26
N ALA A 399 -26.99 -19.78 -4.34
CA ALA A 399 -25.53 -19.68 -4.39
C ALA A 399 -24.96 -20.27 -5.69
N ALA A 400 -25.33 -21.51 -6.03
CA ALA A 400 -24.88 -22.17 -7.26
C ALA A 400 -25.28 -21.39 -8.52
N ALA A 401 -26.49 -20.81 -8.56
CA ALA A 401 -26.96 -20.00 -9.68
C ALA A 401 -26.13 -18.70 -9.81
N ALA A 402 -25.87 -18.01 -8.71
CA ALA A 402 -25.07 -16.78 -8.69
C ALA A 402 -23.62 -17.04 -9.16
N TYR A 403 -22.96 -18.05 -8.62
CA TYR A 403 -21.61 -18.43 -9.05
C TYR A 403 -21.57 -18.91 -10.51
N ALA A 404 -22.61 -19.55 -11.01
CA ALA A 404 -22.68 -19.96 -12.44
C ALA A 404 -22.63 -18.73 -13.36
N LEU A 405 -23.27 -17.62 -12.99
CA LEU A 405 -23.19 -16.35 -13.73
C LEU A 405 -21.79 -15.74 -13.67
N VAL A 406 -21.14 -15.78 -12.50
CA VAL A 406 -19.73 -15.35 -12.35
C VAL A 406 -18.83 -16.18 -13.27
N ASN A 407 -19.00 -17.51 -13.29
CA ASN A 407 -18.20 -18.44 -14.09
C ASN A 407 -18.35 -18.27 -15.60
N GLN A 408 -19.42 -17.61 -16.06
CA GLN A 408 -19.65 -17.23 -17.46
C GLN A 408 -19.07 -15.87 -17.83
N SER A 409 -18.51 -15.13 -16.87
CA SER A 409 -17.98 -13.78 -17.03
C SER A 409 -16.45 -13.78 -17.13
N PRO A 410 -15.84 -12.64 -17.52
CA PRO A 410 -14.38 -12.45 -17.41
C PRO A 410 -13.83 -12.53 -15.99
N MET A 411 -14.67 -12.43 -14.97
CA MET A 411 -14.28 -12.55 -13.54
C MET A 411 -14.23 -14.02 -13.06
N ALA A 412 -14.51 -14.99 -13.91
CA ALA A 412 -14.41 -16.40 -13.56
C ALA A 412 -13.02 -16.74 -12.99
N SER A 413 -12.98 -17.30 -11.81
CA SER A 413 -11.76 -17.60 -11.05
C SER A 413 -11.76 -19.04 -10.54
N ALA A 414 -10.63 -19.54 -10.09
CA ALA A 414 -10.54 -20.83 -9.41
C ALA A 414 -11.51 -20.90 -8.22
N THR A 415 -11.54 -19.83 -7.40
CA THR A 415 -12.43 -19.73 -6.25
C THR A 415 -13.91 -19.74 -6.64
N SER A 416 -14.31 -19.03 -7.70
CA SER A 416 -15.72 -18.99 -8.11
C SER A 416 -16.20 -20.35 -8.64
N PHE A 417 -15.36 -21.12 -9.34
CA PHE A 417 -15.67 -22.50 -9.72
C PHE A 417 -15.71 -23.45 -8.52
N TYR A 418 -14.77 -23.32 -7.59
CA TYR A 418 -14.75 -24.10 -6.37
C TYR A 418 -15.99 -23.85 -5.51
N MET A 419 -16.37 -22.59 -5.27
CA MET A 419 -17.57 -22.25 -4.51
C MET A 419 -18.85 -22.72 -5.22
N ALA A 420 -18.90 -22.67 -6.55
CA ALA A 420 -19.98 -23.26 -7.32
C ALA A 420 -20.08 -24.78 -7.12
N ALA A 421 -18.94 -25.49 -7.10
CA ALA A 421 -18.89 -26.93 -6.84
C ALA A 421 -19.38 -27.24 -5.41
N LYS A 422 -18.92 -26.48 -4.41
CA LYS A 422 -19.33 -26.66 -3.01
C LYS A 422 -20.83 -26.39 -2.83
N ALA A 423 -21.37 -25.34 -3.46
CA ALA A 423 -22.79 -25.06 -3.41
C ALA A 423 -23.62 -26.18 -4.08
N GLU A 424 -23.21 -26.65 -5.26
CA GLU A 424 -23.89 -27.73 -5.99
C GLU A 424 -23.86 -29.06 -5.21
N GLU A 425 -22.74 -29.35 -4.50
CA GLU A 425 -22.59 -30.55 -3.69
C GLU A 425 -23.60 -30.62 -2.52
N GLN A 426 -23.94 -29.45 -1.95
CA GLN A 426 -24.90 -29.36 -0.83
C GLN A 426 -26.36 -29.45 -1.24
N ILE A 427 -26.69 -29.36 -2.54
CA ILE A 427 -28.07 -29.47 -3.00
C ILE A 427 -28.55 -30.94 -2.90
N GLU A 428 -29.70 -31.16 -2.28
CA GLU A 428 -30.31 -32.48 -2.19
C GLU A 428 -30.50 -33.09 -3.60
N GLY A 429 -29.95 -34.28 -3.80
CA GLY A 429 -29.92 -34.95 -5.09
C GLY A 429 -28.89 -34.40 -6.08
N ALA A 430 -27.82 -33.82 -5.56
CA ALA A 430 -26.75 -33.23 -6.35
C ALA A 430 -26.23 -34.10 -7.48
N ASN A 431 -26.04 -33.52 -8.65
CA ASN A 431 -25.35 -34.16 -9.76
C ASN A 431 -23.84 -34.15 -9.54
N LEU A 432 -23.30 -35.21 -8.94
CA LEU A 432 -21.86 -35.31 -8.63
C LEU A 432 -20.98 -35.21 -9.88
N GLY A 433 -21.45 -35.56 -11.05
CA GLY A 433 -20.72 -35.35 -12.32
C GLY A 433 -20.53 -33.85 -12.62
N LYS A 434 -21.58 -33.04 -12.36
CA LYS A 434 -21.49 -31.58 -12.46
C LYS A 434 -20.53 -30.99 -11.41
N VAL A 435 -20.59 -31.50 -10.18
CA VAL A 435 -19.69 -31.09 -9.10
C VAL A 435 -18.23 -31.34 -9.47
N ILE A 436 -17.91 -32.53 -9.99
CA ILE A 436 -16.59 -32.91 -10.49
C ILE A 436 -16.14 -31.96 -11.62
N ALA A 437 -16.99 -31.67 -12.59
CA ALA A 437 -16.65 -30.79 -13.71
C ALA A 437 -16.32 -29.34 -13.23
N LEU A 438 -17.06 -28.84 -12.25
CA LEU A 438 -16.78 -27.54 -11.63
C LEU A 438 -15.46 -27.56 -10.84
N MET A 439 -15.22 -28.64 -10.11
CA MET A 439 -13.96 -28.82 -9.35
C MET A 439 -12.76 -28.93 -10.29
N ASP A 440 -12.87 -29.67 -11.39
CA ASP A 440 -11.84 -29.76 -12.43
C ASP A 440 -11.54 -28.40 -13.05
N SER A 441 -12.57 -27.57 -13.26
CA SER A 441 -12.41 -26.20 -13.74
C SER A 441 -11.69 -25.30 -12.72
N ALA A 442 -12.00 -25.47 -11.43
CA ALA A 442 -11.29 -24.78 -10.35
C ALA A 442 -9.82 -25.18 -10.31
N CYS A 443 -9.52 -26.49 -10.37
CA CYS A 443 -8.14 -27.00 -10.41
C CYS A 443 -7.36 -26.44 -11.61
N ALA A 444 -7.92 -26.50 -12.81
CA ALA A 444 -7.27 -26.04 -14.03
C ALA A 444 -6.92 -24.55 -13.97
N ARG A 445 -7.80 -23.73 -13.43
CA ARG A 445 -7.53 -22.30 -13.25
C ARG A 445 -6.51 -22.03 -12.15
N ALA A 446 -6.62 -22.70 -11.01
CA ALA A 446 -5.66 -22.56 -9.90
C ALA A 446 -4.24 -22.92 -10.34
N MET A 447 -4.07 -23.96 -11.14
CA MET A 447 -2.76 -24.36 -11.70
C MET A 447 -2.05 -23.22 -12.45
N THR A 448 -2.80 -22.29 -13.05
CA THR A 448 -2.24 -21.17 -13.82
C THR A 448 -2.13 -19.88 -13.03
N THR A 449 -3.00 -19.67 -12.03
CA THR A 449 -3.09 -18.39 -11.31
C THR A 449 -2.52 -18.45 -9.90
N ASN A 450 -2.77 -19.53 -9.17
CA ASN A 450 -2.29 -19.76 -7.80
C ASN A 450 -2.07 -21.26 -7.55
N PRO A 451 -0.92 -21.83 -7.95
CA PRO A 451 -0.65 -23.26 -7.81
C PRO A 451 -0.75 -23.78 -6.37
N SER A 452 -0.56 -22.94 -5.35
CA SER A 452 -0.71 -23.35 -3.96
C SER A 452 -2.13 -23.80 -3.60
N ASP A 453 -3.15 -23.18 -4.18
CA ASP A 453 -4.55 -23.55 -3.95
C ASP A 453 -4.96 -24.78 -4.76
N ALA A 454 -4.31 -25.00 -5.90
CA ALA A 454 -4.59 -26.13 -6.77
C ALA A 454 -4.43 -27.49 -6.06
N GLY A 455 -3.47 -27.59 -5.15
CA GLY A 455 -3.25 -28.81 -4.37
C GLY A 455 -4.45 -29.22 -3.53
N ALA A 456 -5.06 -28.28 -2.83
CA ALA A 456 -6.26 -28.52 -2.02
C ALA A 456 -7.45 -28.94 -2.90
N TYR A 457 -7.68 -28.24 -3.99
CA TYR A 457 -8.77 -28.56 -4.92
C TYR A 457 -8.59 -29.92 -5.58
N LEU A 458 -7.35 -30.31 -5.94
CA LEU A 458 -7.05 -31.64 -6.50
C LEU A 458 -7.42 -32.75 -5.50
N LEU A 459 -7.07 -32.63 -4.23
CA LEU A 459 -7.38 -33.65 -3.23
C LEU A 459 -8.88 -33.79 -2.98
N GLU A 460 -9.65 -32.67 -2.99
CA GLU A 460 -11.11 -32.76 -2.92
C GLU A 460 -11.72 -33.37 -4.19
N ALA A 461 -11.19 -33.01 -5.37
CA ALA A 461 -11.61 -33.64 -6.62
C ALA A 461 -11.35 -35.16 -6.64
N VAL A 462 -10.23 -35.59 -6.11
CA VAL A 462 -9.88 -37.02 -5.95
C VAL A 462 -10.92 -37.74 -5.11
N ASP A 463 -11.31 -37.20 -3.94
CA ASP A 463 -12.31 -37.85 -3.08
C ASP A 463 -13.63 -38.05 -3.83
N LEU A 464 -14.11 -37.02 -4.52
CA LEU A 464 -15.32 -37.11 -5.35
C LEU A 464 -15.20 -38.16 -6.45
N LYS A 465 -14.06 -38.18 -7.17
CA LYS A 465 -13.84 -39.14 -8.27
C LYS A 465 -13.71 -40.57 -7.75
N MET A 466 -13.09 -40.80 -6.60
CA MET A 466 -13.01 -42.10 -5.95
C MET A 466 -14.39 -42.61 -5.55
N ARG A 467 -15.24 -41.76 -4.96
CA ARG A 467 -16.66 -42.10 -4.64
C ARG A 467 -17.48 -42.43 -5.86
N MET A 468 -17.21 -41.77 -6.99
CA MET A 468 -17.92 -42.01 -8.26
C MET A 468 -17.31 -43.13 -9.12
N GLY A 469 -16.27 -43.82 -8.63
CA GLY A 469 -15.62 -44.89 -9.38
C GLY A 469 -14.75 -44.41 -10.56
N GLN A 470 -14.45 -43.12 -10.65
CA GLN A 470 -13.60 -42.51 -11.68
C GLN A 470 -12.10 -42.67 -11.32
N TYR A 471 -11.67 -43.91 -11.09
CA TYR A 471 -10.37 -44.21 -10.49
C TYR A 471 -9.17 -43.75 -11.33
N GLU A 472 -9.26 -43.86 -12.66
CA GLU A 472 -8.19 -43.37 -13.55
C GLU A 472 -8.00 -41.84 -13.45
N ALA A 473 -9.14 -41.10 -13.40
CA ALA A 473 -9.10 -39.66 -13.24
C ALA A 473 -8.55 -39.25 -11.85
N ALA A 474 -8.93 -39.97 -10.79
CA ALA A 474 -8.43 -39.76 -9.45
C ALA A 474 -6.92 -40.01 -9.39
N ALA A 475 -6.40 -41.08 -10.00
CA ALA A 475 -4.99 -41.39 -10.05
C ALA A 475 -4.20 -40.28 -10.77
N LYS A 476 -4.71 -39.75 -11.89
CA LYS A 476 -4.11 -38.61 -12.60
C LYS A 476 -4.05 -37.33 -11.74
N ASP A 477 -5.07 -37.07 -10.95
CA ASP A 477 -5.07 -35.89 -10.07
C ASP A 477 -4.11 -36.05 -8.89
N TYR A 478 -3.94 -37.28 -8.36
CA TYR A 478 -2.88 -37.59 -7.42
C TYR A 478 -1.48 -37.36 -8.02
N ASP A 479 -1.26 -37.76 -9.28
CA ASP A 479 0.02 -37.54 -9.96
C ASP A 479 0.30 -36.04 -10.13
N ARG A 480 -0.70 -35.24 -10.52
CA ARG A 480 -0.59 -33.77 -10.58
C ARG A 480 -0.29 -33.16 -9.22
N TYR A 481 -0.95 -33.63 -8.16
CA TYR A 481 -0.65 -33.18 -6.80
C TYR A 481 0.79 -33.48 -6.40
N TYR A 482 1.27 -34.69 -6.72
CA TYR A 482 2.64 -35.10 -6.45
C TYR A 482 3.67 -34.19 -7.14
N GLU A 483 3.41 -33.84 -8.39
CA GLU A 483 4.24 -32.90 -9.16
C GLU A 483 4.25 -31.50 -8.53
N LEU A 484 3.08 -30.97 -8.15
CA LEU A 484 2.97 -29.69 -7.46
C LEU A 484 3.71 -29.66 -6.13
N ALA A 485 3.67 -30.75 -5.38
CA ALA A 485 4.38 -30.90 -4.11
C ALA A 485 5.89 -31.13 -4.28
N GLY A 486 6.40 -31.16 -5.52
CA GLY A 486 7.81 -31.46 -5.81
C GLY A 486 8.26 -32.82 -5.26
N GLY A 487 7.35 -33.79 -5.20
CA GLY A 487 7.62 -35.12 -4.62
C GLY A 487 7.64 -35.16 -3.09
N SER A 488 7.45 -34.03 -2.41
CA SER A 488 7.46 -33.95 -0.94
C SER A 488 6.09 -34.28 -0.36
N VAL A 489 5.83 -35.57 -0.16
CA VAL A 489 4.56 -36.09 0.37
C VAL A 489 4.78 -37.03 1.55
N ASN A 490 3.74 -37.17 2.39
CA ASN A 490 3.75 -38.12 3.50
C ASN A 490 3.55 -39.56 3.02
N THR A 491 3.76 -40.54 3.90
CA THR A 491 3.63 -41.96 3.57
C THR A 491 2.22 -42.33 3.15
N SER A 492 1.21 -41.79 3.84
CA SER A 492 -0.19 -42.11 3.54
C SER A 492 -0.64 -41.64 2.15
N PHE A 493 0.00 -40.60 1.57
CA PHE A 493 -0.26 -40.19 0.19
C PHE A 493 0.01 -41.32 -0.80
N TYR A 494 1.14 -42.02 -0.67
CA TYR A 494 1.48 -43.16 -1.55
C TYR A 494 0.43 -44.26 -1.42
N TYR A 495 -0.03 -44.58 -0.22
CA TYR A 495 -1.07 -45.55 0.01
C TYR A 495 -2.40 -45.16 -0.67
N TYR A 496 -2.85 -43.90 -0.54
CA TYR A 496 -4.09 -43.46 -1.18
C TYR A 496 -3.97 -43.39 -2.71
N ARG A 497 -2.82 -42.99 -3.24
CA ARG A 497 -2.60 -43.01 -4.69
C ARG A 497 -2.50 -44.44 -5.22
N GLU A 498 -1.89 -45.33 -4.49
CA GLU A 498 -1.91 -46.77 -4.78
C GLU A 498 -3.34 -47.29 -4.91
N GLN A 499 -4.21 -47.01 -3.95
CA GLN A 499 -5.62 -47.43 -3.99
C GLN A 499 -6.35 -46.92 -5.25
N ALA A 500 -6.08 -45.73 -5.70
CA ALA A 500 -6.65 -45.19 -6.95
C ALA A 500 -6.11 -45.93 -8.18
N LYS A 501 -4.78 -46.12 -8.26
CA LYS A 501 -4.13 -46.83 -9.38
C LYS A 501 -4.53 -48.31 -9.44
N PHE A 502 -4.60 -48.98 -8.30
CA PHE A 502 -5.03 -50.36 -8.21
C PHE A 502 -6.46 -50.56 -8.76
N ARG A 503 -7.38 -49.68 -8.36
CA ARG A 503 -8.76 -49.73 -8.84
C ARG A 503 -8.89 -49.30 -10.30
N ALA A 504 -8.00 -48.45 -10.79
CA ALA A 504 -7.87 -48.06 -12.19
C ALA A 504 -7.27 -49.15 -13.07
N GLY A 505 -6.67 -50.22 -12.48
CA GLY A 505 -6.00 -51.28 -13.20
C GLY A 505 -4.54 -51.01 -13.52
N ASP A 506 -3.97 -49.93 -13.06
CA ASP A 506 -2.53 -49.63 -13.15
C ASP A 506 -1.76 -50.36 -12.02
N MET A 507 -1.48 -51.63 -12.25
CA MET A 507 -0.83 -52.46 -11.24
C MET A 507 0.62 -52.10 -11.05
N ASP A 508 1.33 -51.62 -12.06
CA ASP A 508 2.73 -51.23 -11.95
C ASP A 508 2.91 -49.92 -11.19
N GLY A 509 2.04 -48.94 -11.49
CA GLY A 509 1.99 -47.69 -10.74
C GLY A 509 1.56 -47.87 -9.27
N ALA A 510 0.58 -48.77 -9.02
CA ALA A 510 0.19 -49.15 -7.65
C ALA A 510 1.34 -49.80 -6.88
N LEU A 511 2.08 -50.75 -7.51
CA LEU A 511 3.22 -51.40 -6.90
C LEU A 511 4.33 -50.40 -6.53
N ALA A 512 4.65 -49.48 -7.43
CA ALA A 512 5.66 -48.45 -7.17
C ALA A 512 5.29 -47.56 -5.99
N ASP A 513 4.01 -47.20 -5.85
CA ASP A 513 3.53 -46.39 -4.75
C ASP A 513 3.57 -47.12 -3.42
N ILE A 514 3.08 -48.38 -3.34
CA ILE A 514 3.11 -49.13 -2.08
C ILE A 514 4.54 -49.44 -1.64
N GLN A 515 5.46 -49.69 -2.57
CA GLN A 515 6.87 -49.85 -2.27
C GLN A 515 7.51 -48.57 -1.76
N SER A 516 7.09 -47.41 -2.27
CA SER A 516 7.50 -46.10 -1.74
C SER A 516 6.99 -45.88 -0.31
N ALA A 517 5.78 -46.34 0.00
CA ALA A 517 5.24 -46.33 1.35
C ALA A 517 6.03 -47.26 2.29
N LEU A 518 6.30 -48.50 1.85
CA LEU A 518 7.08 -49.48 2.60
C LEU A 518 8.53 -49.03 2.86
N ALA A 519 9.16 -48.32 1.92
CA ALA A 519 10.49 -47.76 2.12
C ALA A 519 10.52 -46.73 3.28
N LYS A 520 9.42 -46.06 3.55
CA LYS A 520 9.26 -45.09 4.66
C LYS A 520 8.79 -45.77 5.96
N GLU A 521 7.92 -46.75 5.84
CA GLU A 521 7.30 -47.48 6.97
C GLU A 521 7.46 -49.02 6.77
N PRO A 522 8.66 -49.58 6.97
CA PRO A 522 8.95 -50.98 6.66
C PRO A 522 8.31 -52.02 7.61
N GLU A 523 7.67 -51.58 8.68
CA GLU A 523 6.96 -52.46 9.64
C GLU A 523 5.43 -52.33 9.55
N ASN A 524 4.90 -51.76 8.47
CA ASN A 524 3.47 -51.58 8.29
C ASN A 524 2.83 -52.81 7.63
N ALA A 525 2.10 -53.62 8.41
CA ALA A 525 1.44 -54.83 7.97
C ALA A 525 0.43 -54.63 6.85
N LEU A 526 -0.31 -53.50 6.87
CA LEU A 526 -1.28 -53.14 5.84
C LEU A 526 -0.61 -52.97 4.49
N TYR A 527 0.51 -52.27 4.42
CA TYR A 527 1.22 -52.02 3.16
C TYR A 527 1.77 -53.31 2.53
N TYR A 528 2.24 -54.28 3.34
CA TYR A 528 2.58 -55.59 2.80
C TYR A 528 1.37 -56.38 2.31
N ALA A 529 0.19 -56.22 2.91
CA ALA A 529 -1.00 -56.87 2.42
C ALA A 529 -1.46 -56.28 1.08
N GLU A 530 -1.36 -54.94 0.91
CA GLU A 530 -1.66 -54.28 -0.38
C GLU A 530 -0.62 -54.67 -1.44
N GLU A 531 0.66 -54.70 -1.12
CA GLU A 531 1.70 -55.23 -2.05
C GLU A 531 1.38 -56.67 -2.48
N GLY A 532 0.99 -57.53 -1.55
CA GLY A 532 0.59 -58.89 -1.81
C GLY A 532 -0.69 -58.94 -2.67
N SER A 533 -1.64 -58.08 -2.45
CA SER A 533 -2.87 -57.95 -3.26
C SER A 533 -2.56 -57.54 -4.70
N ILE A 534 -1.60 -56.62 -4.90
CA ILE A 534 -1.14 -56.22 -6.24
C ILE A 534 -0.46 -57.36 -6.94
N TYR A 535 0.46 -58.10 -6.29
CA TYR A 535 1.10 -59.29 -6.86
C TYR A 535 0.09 -60.36 -7.19
N LEU A 536 -0.94 -60.60 -6.37
CA LEU A 536 -2.06 -61.50 -6.69
C LEU A 536 -2.79 -61.12 -7.98
N ARG A 537 -3.01 -59.83 -8.20
CA ARG A 537 -3.64 -59.34 -9.46
C ARG A 537 -2.71 -59.53 -10.66
N LYS A 538 -1.41 -59.36 -10.49
CA LYS A 538 -0.38 -59.57 -11.51
C LYS A 538 -0.08 -61.07 -11.75
N GLN A 539 -0.65 -61.97 -10.95
CA GLN A 539 -0.41 -63.42 -10.97
C GLN A 539 1.04 -63.81 -10.60
N GLU A 540 1.74 -62.96 -9.88
CA GLU A 540 3.10 -63.19 -9.36
C GLU A 540 2.98 -63.85 -7.98
N LEU A 541 2.49 -65.10 -7.96
CA LEU A 541 2.00 -65.77 -6.74
C LEU A 541 3.05 -65.97 -5.66
N GLU A 542 4.29 -66.24 -6.02
CA GLU A 542 5.41 -66.41 -5.07
C GLU A 542 5.73 -65.11 -4.32
N LYS A 543 5.73 -64.00 -5.06
CA LYS A 543 5.94 -62.68 -4.45
C LYS A 543 4.73 -62.28 -3.59
N ALA A 544 3.50 -62.55 -4.05
CA ALA A 544 2.31 -62.32 -3.28
C ALA A 544 2.35 -63.05 -1.92
N GLN A 545 2.71 -64.34 -1.95
CA GLN A 545 2.86 -65.15 -0.72
C GLN A 545 3.86 -64.52 0.24
N ALA A 546 5.06 -64.15 -0.24
CA ALA A 546 6.10 -63.58 0.60
C ALA A 546 5.66 -62.28 1.28
N SER A 547 5.00 -61.35 0.54
CA SER A 547 4.47 -60.10 1.11
C SER A 547 3.37 -60.36 2.13
N LEU A 548 2.45 -61.30 1.83
CA LEU A 548 1.32 -61.63 2.73
C LEU A 548 1.79 -62.32 4.01
N GLU A 549 2.79 -63.22 3.94
CA GLU A 549 3.40 -63.84 5.09
C GLU A 549 4.11 -62.79 5.97
N LYS A 550 4.78 -61.81 5.36
CA LYS A 550 5.37 -60.68 6.08
C LYS A 550 4.31 -59.87 6.79
N SER A 551 3.18 -59.55 6.11
CA SER A 551 2.04 -58.82 6.68
C SER A 551 1.54 -59.50 7.96
N ILE A 552 1.18 -60.79 7.89
CA ILE A 552 0.67 -61.51 9.07
C ILE A 552 1.72 -61.77 10.14
N SER A 553 3.01 -61.75 9.79
CA SER A 553 4.10 -61.84 10.79
C SER A 553 4.24 -60.58 11.60
N LEU A 554 4.00 -59.41 10.98
CA LEU A 554 4.00 -58.10 11.63
C LEU A 554 2.76 -57.87 12.46
N GLN A 555 1.61 -58.33 11.95
CA GLN A 555 0.31 -58.22 12.63
C GLN A 555 -0.45 -59.56 12.60
N PRO A 556 -0.26 -60.42 13.61
CA PRO A 556 -0.85 -61.77 13.65
C PRO A 556 -2.39 -61.82 13.81
N ASP A 557 -3.02 -60.72 14.10
CA ASP A 557 -4.47 -60.55 14.18
C ASP A 557 -5.11 -59.87 12.97
N PHE A 558 -4.32 -59.67 11.90
CA PHE A 558 -4.79 -59.01 10.69
C PHE A 558 -5.59 -59.97 9.78
N ALA A 559 -6.92 -60.02 10.00
CA ALA A 559 -7.82 -60.95 9.29
C ALA A 559 -7.72 -60.87 7.76
N ALA A 560 -7.63 -59.64 7.18
CA ALA A 560 -7.52 -59.40 5.73
C ALA A 560 -6.21 -60.01 5.17
N GLY A 561 -5.12 -59.96 5.89
CA GLY A 561 -3.83 -60.57 5.51
C GLY A 561 -3.99 -62.11 5.32
N TYR A 562 -4.62 -62.78 6.30
CA TYR A 562 -4.88 -64.21 6.18
C TYR A 562 -5.86 -64.55 5.05
N ARG A 563 -6.89 -63.72 4.80
CA ARG A 563 -7.80 -63.91 3.66
C ARG A 563 -7.06 -63.85 2.33
N LEU A 564 -6.20 -62.81 2.16
CA LEU A 564 -5.43 -62.67 0.92
C LEU A 564 -4.38 -63.79 0.76
N LEU A 565 -3.72 -64.21 1.84
CA LEU A 565 -2.82 -65.34 1.83
C LEU A 565 -3.56 -66.64 1.43
N GLY A 566 -4.74 -66.89 1.97
CA GLY A 566 -5.59 -68.02 1.59
C GLY A 566 -5.91 -68.01 0.11
N LEU A 567 -6.27 -66.88 -0.47
CA LEU A 567 -6.49 -66.73 -1.92
C LEU A 567 -5.22 -67.01 -2.74
N CYS A 568 -4.08 -66.55 -2.26
CA CYS A 568 -2.76 -66.79 -2.89
C CYS A 568 -2.44 -68.29 -2.93
N LEU A 569 -2.55 -68.96 -1.80
CA LEU A 569 -2.24 -70.38 -1.69
C LEU A 569 -3.19 -71.27 -2.53
N VAL A 570 -4.47 -70.96 -2.54
CA VAL A 570 -5.45 -71.65 -3.42
C VAL A 570 -5.06 -71.50 -4.88
N ARG A 571 -4.66 -70.32 -5.34
CA ARG A 571 -4.23 -70.07 -6.72
C ARG A 571 -2.90 -70.78 -7.05
N GLN A 572 -2.06 -71.07 -6.06
CA GLN A 572 -0.85 -71.89 -6.20
C GLN A 572 -1.15 -73.39 -6.16
N HIS A 573 -2.43 -73.80 -6.16
CA HIS A 573 -2.87 -75.19 -6.00
C HIS A 573 -2.58 -75.80 -4.64
N LYS A 574 -2.27 -74.98 -3.61
CA LYS A 574 -2.03 -75.38 -2.19
C LYS A 574 -3.35 -75.29 -1.41
N LYS A 575 -4.38 -76.06 -1.84
CA LYS A 575 -5.75 -75.94 -1.32
C LYS A 575 -5.82 -76.07 0.20
N GLU A 576 -5.18 -77.05 0.78
CA GLU A 576 -5.24 -77.31 2.24
C GLU A 576 -4.65 -76.18 3.05
N GLU A 577 -3.53 -75.62 2.62
CA GLU A 577 -2.86 -74.48 3.30
C GLU A 577 -3.72 -73.22 3.14
N GLY A 578 -4.28 -73.01 1.96
CA GLY A 578 -5.19 -71.89 1.71
C GLY A 578 -6.41 -71.92 2.62
N CYS A 579 -7.03 -73.11 2.76
CA CYS A 579 -8.18 -73.29 3.66
C CYS A 579 -7.85 -73.10 5.14
N ARG A 580 -6.63 -73.45 5.59
CA ARG A 580 -6.16 -73.10 6.95
C ARG A 580 -6.04 -71.60 7.14
N ALA A 581 -5.51 -70.88 6.16
CA ALA A 581 -5.41 -69.42 6.20
C ALA A 581 -6.83 -68.76 6.22
N PHE A 582 -7.77 -69.29 5.42
CA PHE A 582 -9.19 -68.84 5.50
C PHE A 582 -9.83 -69.11 6.84
N GLN A 583 -9.57 -70.27 7.43
CA GLN A 583 -10.07 -70.58 8.78
C GLN A 583 -9.54 -69.59 9.81
N LYS A 584 -8.28 -69.19 9.72
CA LYS A 584 -7.68 -68.17 10.60
C LYS A 584 -8.30 -66.79 10.40
N ALA A 585 -8.54 -66.39 9.14
CA ALA A 585 -9.25 -65.16 8.81
C ALA A 585 -10.69 -65.14 9.45
N LYS A 586 -11.38 -66.29 9.40
CA LYS A 586 -12.70 -66.47 10.03
C LYS A 586 -12.65 -66.31 11.55
N GLU A 587 -11.69 -66.91 12.19
CA GLU A 587 -11.48 -66.80 13.65
C GLU A 587 -11.19 -65.35 14.06
N LEU A 588 -10.57 -64.57 13.19
CA LEU A 588 -10.28 -63.16 13.37
C LEU A 588 -11.43 -62.23 12.91
N GLY A 589 -12.56 -62.80 12.49
CA GLY A 589 -13.78 -62.04 12.16
C GLY A 589 -13.80 -61.37 10.80
N ASP A 590 -13.11 -61.90 9.78
CA ASP A 590 -13.17 -61.35 8.42
C ASP A 590 -14.63 -61.42 7.88
N PRO A 591 -15.24 -60.31 7.47
CA PRO A 591 -16.65 -60.23 7.14
C PRO A 591 -17.07 -60.95 5.85
N VAL A 592 -16.13 -61.25 4.96
CA VAL A 592 -16.39 -61.81 3.62
C VAL A 592 -15.92 -63.24 3.47
N ILE A 593 -15.33 -63.83 4.50
CA ILE A 593 -14.55 -65.08 4.42
C ILE A 593 -15.44 -66.30 4.14
N ASP A 594 -16.66 -66.34 4.70
CA ASP A 594 -17.57 -67.47 4.52
C ASP A 594 -17.88 -67.81 3.05
N LYS A 595 -17.98 -66.77 2.20
CA LYS A 595 -18.16 -66.94 0.77
C LYS A 595 -16.94 -67.61 0.14
N LEU A 596 -15.75 -67.12 0.45
CA LEU A 596 -14.47 -67.67 -0.08
C LEU A 596 -14.23 -69.10 0.38
N MET A 597 -14.51 -69.40 1.62
CA MET A 597 -14.42 -70.79 2.13
C MET A 597 -15.36 -71.74 1.43
N LYS A 598 -16.63 -71.30 1.15
CA LYS A 598 -17.58 -72.09 0.39
C LYS A 598 -17.13 -72.33 -1.07
N GLU A 599 -16.51 -71.36 -1.68
CA GLU A 599 -16.03 -71.47 -3.08
C GLU A 599 -14.77 -72.34 -3.22
N HIS A 600 -13.92 -72.34 -2.26
CA HIS A 600 -12.57 -72.94 -2.41
C HIS A 600 -12.27 -74.13 -1.49
N CYS A 601 -12.97 -74.29 -0.36
CA CYS A 601 -12.63 -75.30 0.61
C CYS A 601 -13.63 -76.46 0.72
N PHE A 602 -14.85 -76.24 0.29
CA PHE A 602 -15.91 -77.25 0.26
C PHE A 602 -16.33 -77.57 -1.18
#